data_7331a073b29f58cb18e83d151754d3b2
#
_entry.id   7331a073b29f58cb18e83d151754d3b2
#
_cell.length_a   1.000
_cell.length_b   1.000
_cell.length_c   1.000
_cell.angle_alpha   90.00
_cell.angle_beta   90.00
_cell.angle_gamma   90.00
#
_symmetry.space_group_name_H-M   'P 1'
#
loop_
_entity.id
_entity.type
_entity.pdbx_description
1 polymer ?
#
loop_
_entity_poly.entity_id
_entity_poly.type
_entity_poly.pdbx_seq_one_letter_code
_entity_poly.pdbx_strand_id
1 'polypeptide(L)'
;IDTLSKGYKRRVGLAQALIHDPAVLILDEPTEGLDPNQKREIRTLIRRLRRDKAIIVSTHVLEEVEAICSRAVIIDKGKIVLDGTPQALISLSETHQTLRILIPSYQRERTEAVLAQIDPVVVTDVAPENDEAFWFTMHPREKKSVTADVIEALRRQDIQILDMYIDKGRLEEVFYAFTSPDREL
;
A
#
# COMPACT_ATOMS: atom_id res chain seq x y z
N ILE A 1 37.05 -1.88 -10.53
CA ILE A 1 35.67 -1.46 -10.15
C ILE A 1 34.82 -1.19 -11.39
N ASP A 2 35.40 -0.63 -12.47
CA ASP A 2 34.64 -0.26 -13.68
C ASP A 2 34.07 -1.45 -14.45
N THR A 3 34.67 -2.62 -14.33
CA THR A 3 34.24 -3.88 -14.96
C THR A 3 33.13 -4.62 -14.19
N LEU A 4 32.80 -4.17 -12.99
CA LEU A 4 31.75 -4.79 -12.16
C LEU A 4 30.34 -4.47 -12.67
N SER A 5 29.40 -5.43 -12.52
CA SER A 5 27.98 -5.18 -12.77
C SER A 5 27.44 -4.07 -11.86
N LYS A 6 26.35 -3.42 -12.26
CA LYS A 6 25.68 -2.38 -11.43
C LYS A 6 25.41 -2.87 -10.00
N GLY A 7 24.93 -4.10 -9.83
CA GLY A 7 24.67 -4.71 -8.53
C GLY A 7 25.92 -4.85 -7.66
N TYR A 8 27.03 -5.28 -8.25
CA TYR A 8 28.30 -5.35 -7.51
C TYR A 8 28.84 -3.97 -7.13
N LYS A 9 28.75 -2.97 -8.02
CA LYS A 9 29.15 -1.59 -7.71
C LYS A 9 28.34 -1.02 -6.51
N ARG A 10 27.02 -1.27 -6.47
CA ARG A 10 26.16 -0.86 -5.32
C ARG A 10 26.59 -1.54 -4.02
N ARG A 11 26.88 -2.85 -4.06
CA ARG A 11 27.37 -3.59 -2.87
C ARG A 11 28.71 -3.07 -2.38
N VAL A 12 29.62 -2.76 -3.28
CA VAL A 12 30.93 -2.17 -2.93
C VAL A 12 30.75 -0.80 -2.31
N GLY A 13 29.89 0.07 -2.87
CA GLY A 13 29.57 1.38 -2.29
C GLY A 13 28.97 1.26 -0.89
N LEU A 14 28.01 0.34 -0.69
CA LEU A 14 27.42 0.09 0.62
C LEU A 14 28.45 -0.46 1.61
N ALA A 15 29.30 -1.40 1.19
CA ALA A 15 30.39 -1.90 2.03
C ALA A 15 31.35 -0.78 2.44
N GLN A 16 31.73 0.10 1.51
CA GLN A 16 32.56 1.26 1.77
C GLN A 16 31.93 2.20 2.81
N ALA A 17 30.62 2.47 2.67
CA ALA A 17 29.90 3.32 3.63
C ALA A 17 29.80 2.71 5.04
N LEU A 18 29.94 1.40 5.16
CA LEU A 18 29.85 0.67 6.44
C LEU A 18 31.18 0.38 7.11
N ILE A 19 32.32 0.54 6.42
CA ILE A 19 33.65 0.17 6.95
C ILE A 19 33.97 0.85 8.29
N HIS A 20 33.56 2.11 8.44
CA HIS A 20 33.85 2.91 9.63
C HIS A 20 32.72 2.88 10.69
N ASP A 21 31.79 1.97 10.53
CA ASP A 21 30.66 1.72 11.42
C ASP A 21 29.87 3.00 11.84
N PRO A 22 29.32 3.77 10.86
CA PRO A 22 28.70 5.06 11.14
C PRO A 22 27.41 4.90 11.96
N ALA A 23 27.11 5.86 12.83
CA ALA A 23 25.83 5.92 13.54
C ALA A 23 24.66 6.35 12.64
N VAL A 24 24.95 7.11 11.56
CA VAL A 24 23.97 7.57 10.55
C VAL A 24 24.42 7.12 9.17
N LEU A 25 23.50 6.52 8.42
CA LEU A 25 23.73 6.06 7.06
C LEU A 25 22.73 6.73 6.12
N ILE A 26 23.24 7.32 5.04
CA ILE A 26 22.41 7.95 3.99
C ILE A 26 22.57 7.10 2.74
N LEU A 27 21.46 6.60 2.22
CA LEU A 27 21.40 5.73 1.05
C LEU A 27 20.52 6.38 -0.02
N ASP A 28 21.13 6.68 -1.16
CA ASP A 28 20.45 7.22 -2.32
C ASP A 28 20.16 6.09 -3.31
N GLU A 29 18.87 5.83 -3.57
CA GLU A 29 18.36 4.78 -4.46
C GLU A 29 19.09 3.42 -4.26
N PRO A 30 19.12 2.84 -3.05
CA PRO A 30 20.01 1.72 -2.73
C PRO A 30 19.72 0.44 -3.52
N THR A 31 18.52 0.31 -4.07
CA THR A 31 18.05 -0.89 -4.79
C THR A 31 17.85 -0.67 -6.29
N GLU A 32 18.16 0.54 -6.79
CA GLU A 32 18.01 0.84 -8.22
C GLU A 32 18.91 -0.02 -9.09
N GLY A 33 18.34 -0.58 -10.17
CA GLY A 33 19.06 -1.40 -11.14
C GLY A 33 19.49 -2.78 -10.61
N LEU A 34 18.98 -3.21 -9.46
CA LEU A 34 19.18 -4.55 -8.92
C LEU A 34 18.07 -5.51 -9.37
N ASP A 35 18.43 -6.79 -9.56
CA ASP A 35 17.44 -7.85 -9.73
C ASP A 35 16.64 -8.12 -8.42
N PRO A 36 15.50 -8.84 -8.48
CA PRO A 36 14.65 -9.08 -7.31
C PRO A 36 15.38 -9.75 -6.13
N ASN A 37 16.31 -10.67 -6.38
CA ASN A 37 17.05 -11.35 -5.34
C ASN A 37 18.03 -10.39 -4.64
N GLN A 38 18.76 -9.59 -5.43
CA GLN A 38 19.65 -8.56 -4.90
C GLN A 38 18.89 -7.48 -4.12
N LYS A 39 17.71 -7.03 -4.59
CA LYS A 39 16.85 -6.12 -3.84
C LYS A 39 16.50 -6.70 -2.47
N ARG A 40 16.09 -7.97 -2.42
CA ARG A 40 15.76 -8.67 -1.18
C ARG A 40 16.92 -8.73 -0.20
N GLU A 41 18.15 -8.96 -0.69
CA GLU A 41 19.34 -8.97 0.13
C GLU A 41 19.65 -7.59 0.74
N ILE A 42 19.57 -6.52 -0.07
CA ILE A 42 19.77 -5.14 0.41
C ILE A 42 18.68 -4.76 1.41
N ARG A 43 17.41 -5.04 1.14
CA ARG A 43 16.30 -4.83 2.09
C ARG A 43 16.56 -5.55 3.43
N THR A 44 17.05 -6.78 3.37
CA THR A 44 17.38 -7.56 4.58
C THR A 44 18.54 -6.93 5.35
N LEU A 45 19.56 -6.45 4.65
CA LEU A 45 20.70 -5.77 5.26
C LEU A 45 20.26 -4.47 5.94
N ILE A 46 19.49 -3.60 5.26
CA ILE A 46 18.96 -2.35 5.82
C ILE A 46 18.12 -2.63 7.09
N ARG A 47 17.22 -3.64 7.04
CA ARG A 47 16.41 -4.05 8.21
C ARG A 47 17.28 -4.51 9.39
N ARG A 48 18.43 -5.10 9.15
CA ARG A 48 19.37 -5.50 10.19
C ARG A 48 20.07 -4.29 10.79
N LEU A 49 20.59 -3.40 9.92
CA LEU A 49 21.35 -2.21 10.32
C LEU A 49 20.50 -1.18 11.08
N ARG A 50 19.21 -1.05 10.77
CA ARG A 50 18.31 -0.09 11.44
C ARG A 50 18.10 -0.32 12.93
N ARG A 51 18.58 -1.46 13.47
CA ARG A 51 18.49 -1.74 14.92
C ARG A 51 19.42 -0.84 15.74
N ASP A 52 20.56 -0.49 15.15
CA ASP A 52 21.65 0.20 15.84
C ASP A 52 22.04 1.52 15.15
N LYS A 53 21.45 1.82 13.98
CA LYS A 53 21.81 2.97 13.15
C LYS A 53 20.57 3.75 12.71
N ALA A 54 20.71 5.06 12.62
CA ALA A 54 19.76 5.90 11.90
C ALA A 54 20.03 5.78 10.39
N ILE A 55 19.01 5.39 9.61
CA ILE A 55 19.17 5.21 8.16
C ILE A 55 18.18 6.11 7.44
N ILE A 56 18.70 6.97 6.56
CA ILE A 56 17.92 7.79 5.65
C ILE A 56 18.02 7.14 4.27
N VAL A 57 16.87 6.87 3.65
CA VAL A 57 16.79 6.30 2.30
C VAL A 57 16.04 7.27 1.42
N SER A 58 16.64 7.73 0.33
CA SER A 58 15.90 8.37 -0.75
C SER A 58 15.53 7.31 -1.78
N THR A 59 14.29 7.32 -2.22
CA THR A 59 13.81 6.40 -3.26
C THR A 59 12.54 6.91 -3.94
N HIS A 60 12.39 6.62 -5.22
CA HIS A 60 11.15 6.79 -5.97
C HIS A 60 10.31 5.50 -6.02
N VAL A 61 10.83 4.39 -5.46
CA VAL A 61 10.16 3.09 -5.43
C VAL A 61 9.36 2.96 -4.13
N LEU A 62 8.07 3.26 -4.17
CA LEU A 62 7.19 3.31 -2.99
C LEU A 62 7.06 1.96 -2.26
N GLU A 63 7.16 0.85 -2.99
CA GLU A 63 7.26 -0.49 -2.41
C GLU A 63 8.47 -0.66 -1.46
N GLU A 64 9.59 0.04 -1.73
CA GLU A 64 10.74 0.03 -0.83
C GLU A 64 10.42 0.74 0.49
N VAL A 65 9.70 1.86 0.40
CA VAL A 65 9.27 2.62 1.58
C VAL A 65 8.46 1.73 2.51
N GLU A 66 7.47 1.01 1.97
CA GLU A 66 6.64 0.08 2.74
C GLU A 66 7.46 -1.08 3.33
N ALA A 67 8.43 -1.57 2.55
CA ALA A 67 9.19 -2.75 2.93
C ALA A 67 10.22 -2.50 4.05
N ILE A 68 10.86 -1.33 4.09
CA ILE A 68 12.03 -1.11 4.95
C ILE A 68 11.95 0.12 5.86
N CYS A 69 11.10 1.11 5.56
CA CYS A 69 11.04 2.35 6.32
C CYS A 69 10.07 2.25 7.51
N SER A 70 10.43 2.88 8.63
CA SER A 70 9.54 3.07 9.79
C SER A 70 8.81 4.41 9.74
N ARG A 71 9.33 5.37 8.97
CA ARG A 71 8.78 6.69 8.73
C ARG A 71 9.06 7.07 7.28
N ALA A 72 8.13 7.74 6.65
CA ALA A 72 8.27 8.26 5.29
C ALA A 72 7.91 9.73 5.25
N VAL A 73 8.64 10.48 4.44
CA VAL A 73 8.41 11.90 4.17
C VAL A 73 8.25 12.05 2.66
N ILE A 74 7.13 12.60 2.22
CA ILE A 74 6.91 12.93 0.82
C ILE A 74 7.21 14.41 0.63
N ILE A 75 8.06 14.71 -0.35
CA ILE A 75 8.49 16.07 -0.69
C ILE A 75 8.02 16.38 -2.11
N ASP A 76 7.31 17.49 -2.29
CA ASP A 76 6.95 18.04 -3.59
C ASP A 76 7.33 19.53 -3.65
N LYS A 77 7.92 19.95 -4.77
CA LYS A 77 8.35 21.34 -5.01
C LYS A 77 9.14 21.97 -3.85
N GLY A 78 9.98 21.15 -3.19
CA GLY A 78 10.84 21.58 -2.07
C GLY A 78 10.11 21.71 -0.72
N LYS A 79 8.85 21.29 -0.62
CA LYS A 79 8.07 21.30 0.62
C LYS A 79 7.71 19.88 1.05
N ILE A 80 7.67 19.66 2.36
CA ILE A 80 7.12 18.43 2.92
C ILE A 80 5.61 18.50 2.78
N VAL A 81 5.03 17.57 2.04
CA VAL A 81 3.58 17.45 1.83
C VAL A 81 2.94 16.40 2.72
N LEU A 82 3.67 15.33 3.03
CA LEU A 82 3.24 14.29 3.97
C LEU A 82 4.42 13.80 4.81
N ASP A 83 4.12 13.43 6.05
CA ASP A 83 5.08 12.86 6.99
C ASP A 83 4.36 11.89 7.94
N GLY A 84 4.83 10.65 8.02
CA GLY A 84 4.21 9.64 8.87
C GLY A 84 4.80 8.25 8.70
N THR A 85 4.20 7.26 9.36
CA THR A 85 4.52 5.85 9.06
C THR A 85 3.95 5.46 7.70
N PRO A 86 4.54 4.51 6.97
CA PRO A 86 3.96 4.04 5.70
C PRO A 86 2.49 3.65 5.83
N GLN A 87 2.10 2.98 6.91
CA GLN A 87 0.72 2.57 7.17
C GLN A 87 -0.22 3.76 7.38
N ALA A 88 0.24 4.79 8.12
CA ALA A 88 -0.54 6.01 8.31
C ALA A 88 -0.73 6.77 6.98
N LEU A 89 0.28 6.78 6.11
CA LEU A 89 0.17 7.39 4.79
C LEU A 89 -0.77 6.58 3.89
N ILE A 90 -0.65 5.25 3.84
CA ILE A 90 -1.53 4.37 3.06
C ILE A 90 -3.00 4.54 3.48
N SER A 91 -3.28 4.78 4.76
CA SER A 91 -4.65 5.03 5.24
C SER A 91 -5.30 6.31 4.67
N LEU A 92 -4.52 7.18 4.02
CA LEU A 92 -5.03 8.34 3.29
C LEU A 92 -5.54 8.00 1.88
N SER A 93 -5.21 6.81 1.36
CA SER A 93 -5.69 6.34 0.05
C SER A 93 -7.22 6.31 0.02
N GLU A 94 -7.81 6.66 -1.11
CA GLU A 94 -9.25 6.60 -1.33
C GLU A 94 -9.76 5.16 -1.32
N THR A 95 -8.93 4.22 -1.76
CA THR A 95 -9.29 2.79 -1.79
C THR A 95 -9.07 2.09 -0.45
N HIS A 96 -8.51 2.77 0.56
CA HIS A 96 -8.22 2.17 1.86
C HIS A 96 -9.49 1.64 2.53
N GLN A 97 -9.46 0.35 2.94
CA GLN A 97 -10.60 -0.36 3.52
C GLN A 97 -11.80 -0.58 2.57
N THR A 98 -11.59 -0.39 1.26
CA THR A 98 -12.62 -0.78 0.28
C THR A 98 -12.84 -2.28 0.35
N LEU A 99 -14.09 -2.69 0.60
CA LEU A 99 -14.49 -4.08 0.61
C LEU A 99 -15.10 -4.44 -0.74
N ARG A 100 -14.63 -5.53 -1.34
CA ARG A 100 -15.22 -6.13 -2.53
C ARG A 100 -15.69 -7.55 -2.20
N ILE A 101 -16.93 -7.86 -2.57
CA ILE A 101 -17.50 -9.19 -2.39
C ILE A 101 -18.08 -9.69 -3.70
N LEU A 102 -17.90 -10.97 -3.97
CA LEU A 102 -18.47 -11.66 -5.12
C LEU A 102 -19.68 -12.46 -4.67
N ILE A 103 -20.81 -12.19 -5.30
CA ILE A 103 -22.12 -12.76 -4.93
C ILE A 103 -22.74 -13.44 -6.16
N PRO A 104 -23.42 -14.60 -6.02
CA PRO A 104 -24.16 -15.24 -7.12
C PRO A 104 -25.22 -14.31 -7.70
N SER A 105 -25.39 -14.32 -9.02
CA SER A 105 -26.32 -13.44 -9.74
C SER A 105 -27.76 -13.53 -9.24
N TYR A 106 -28.21 -14.72 -8.86
CA TYR A 106 -29.56 -14.94 -8.34
C TYR A 106 -29.82 -14.30 -6.97
N GLN A 107 -28.79 -13.85 -6.26
CA GLN A 107 -28.89 -13.16 -4.96
C GLN A 107 -28.61 -11.65 -5.06
N ARG A 108 -28.41 -11.11 -6.25
CA ARG A 108 -28.01 -9.72 -6.48
C ARG A 108 -28.98 -8.72 -5.82
N GLU A 109 -30.24 -8.73 -6.19
CA GLU A 109 -31.26 -7.78 -5.69
C GLU A 109 -31.39 -7.84 -4.17
N ARG A 110 -31.35 -9.07 -3.62
CA ARG A 110 -31.39 -9.26 -2.16
C ARG A 110 -30.16 -8.69 -1.47
N THR A 111 -28.99 -8.85 -2.08
CA THR A 111 -27.74 -8.29 -1.57
C THR A 111 -27.78 -6.76 -1.58
N GLU A 112 -28.23 -6.12 -2.66
CA GLU A 112 -28.40 -4.67 -2.75
C GLU A 112 -29.31 -4.14 -1.64
N ALA A 113 -30.45 -4.80 -1.39
CA ALA A 113 -31.38 -4.42 -0.35
C ALA A 113 -30.78 -4.54 1.08
N VAL A 114 -29.96 -5.55 1.33
CA VAL A 114 -29.30 -5.74 2.63
C VAL A 114 -28.20 -4.71 2.84
N LEU A 115 -27.34 -4.50 1.83
CA LEU A 115 -26.24 -3.54 1.93
C LEU A 115 -26.72 -2.11 2.11
N ALA A 116 -27.86 -1.74 1.49
CA ALA A 116 -28.46 -0.42 1.63
C ALA A 116 -28.91 -0.11 3.08
N GLN A 117 -29.09 -1.12 3.94
CA GLN A 117 -29.49 -0.95 5.34
C GLN A 117 -28.30 -0.80 6.30
N ILE A 118 -27.06 -0.98 5.82
CA ILE A 118 -25.84 -0.88 6.64
C ILE A 118 -25.33 0.56 6.58
N ASP A 119 -25.66 1.40 7.56
CA ASP A 119 -25.38 2.84 7.56
C ASP A 119 -23.92 3.23 7.28
N PRO A 120 -22.87 2.57 7.83
CA PRO A 120 -21.49 2.97 7.54
C PRO A 120 -20.99 2.53 6.15
N VAL A 121 -21.82 1.89 5.31
CA VAL A 121 -21.44 1.34 4.01
C VAL A 121 -22.00 2.18 2.88
N VAL A 122 -21.15 2.50 1.90
CA VAL A 122 -21.57 3.06 0.61
C VAL A 122 -21.18 2.08 -0.48
N VAL A 123 -22.18 1.49 -1.15
CA VAL A 123 -21.94 0.71 -2.38
C VAL A 123 -21.64 1.70 -3.49
N THR A 124 -20.44 1.61 -4.07
CA THR A 124 -19.97 2.55 -5.10
C THR A 124 -19.99 1.95 -6.48
N ASP A 125 -19.95 0.63 -6.57
CA ASP A 125 -19.99 -0.06 -7.86
C ASP A 125 -20.55 -1.46 -7.73
N VAL A 126 -21.28 -1.91 -8.77
CA VAL A 126 -21.79 -3.28 -8.92
C VAL A 126 -21.50 -3.73 -10.34
N ALA A 127 -20.51 -4.57 -10.51
CA ALA A 127 -20.02 -5.01 -11.80
C ALA A 127 -20.18 -6.54 -11.99
N PRO A 128 -20.60 -7.03 -13.17
CA PRO A 128 -20.61 -8.45 -13.43
C PRO A 128 -19.18 -9.00 -13.51
N GLU A 129 -18.94 -10.13 -12.87
CA GLU A 129 -17.75 -10.95 -13.12
C GLU A 129 -17.99 -11.81 -14.36
N ASN A 130 -19.17 -12.40 -14.44
CA ASN A 130 -19.69 -13.23 -15.54
C ASN A 130 -21.22 -13.31 -15.43
N ASP A 131 -21.86 -14.18 -16.18
CA ASP A 131 -23.33 -14.36 -16.16
C ASP A 131 -23.84 -14.91 -14.82
N GLU A 132 -22.97 -15.51 -14.00
CA GLU A 132 -23.36 -16.22 -12.78
C GLU A 132 -23.04 -15.44 -11.48
N ALA A 133 -22.23 -14.37 -11.53
CA ALA A 133 -21.79 -13.66 -10.36
C ALA A 133 -21.52 -12.16 -10.58
N PHE A 134 -21.67 -11.37 -9.51
CA PHE A 134 -21.44 -9.92 -9.47
C PHE A 134 -20.49 -9.53 -8.33
N TRP A 135 -19.58 -8.62 -8.64
CA TRP A 135 -18.80 -7.90 -7.65
C TRP A 135 -19.56 -6.70 -7.11
N PHE A 136 -19.62 -6.60 -5.80
CA PHE A 136 -20.04 -5.41 -5.08
C PHE A 136 -18.81 -4.74 -4.49
N THR A 137 -18.61 -3.46 -4.81
CA THR A 137 -17.52 -2.63 -4.27
C THR A 137 -18.12 -1.63 -3.28
N MET A 138 -17.58 -1.60 -2.08
CA MET A 138 -18.11 -0.81 -0.97
C MET A 138 -17.01 -0.04 -0.26
N HIS A 139 -17.31 1.22 0.08
CA HIS A 139 -16.43 2.05 0.91
C HIS A 139 -17.08 2.34 2.26
N PRO A 140 -16.30 2.31 3.36
CA PRO A 140 -16.77 2.78 4.65
C PRO A 140 -16.86 4.32 4.66
N ARG A 141 -17.95 4.89 5.17
CA ARG A 141 -18.09 6.35 5.30
C ARG A 141 -17.04 6.98 6.20
N GLU A 142 -16.63 6.28 7.27
CA GLU A 142 -15.74 6.79 8.31
C GLU A 142 -14.33 6.18 8.27
N LYS A 143 -13.90 5.59 7.16
CA LYS A 143 -12.59 4.88 7.05
C LYS A 143 -12.38 3.78 8.11
N LYS A 144 -13.43 3.31 8.77
CA LYS A 144 -13.40 2.14 9.66
C LYS A 144 -13.79 0.89 8.87
N SER A 145 -13.19 -0.23 9.20
CA SER A 145 -13.54 -1.49 8.56
C SER A 145 -15.01 -1.83 8.80
N VAL A 146 -15.74 -2.06 7.72
CA VAL A 146 -17.16 -2.48 7.72
C VAL A 146 -17.31 -3.97 7.44
N THR A 147 -16.21 -4.67 7.31
CA THR A 147 -16.17 -6.08 6.87
C THR A 147 -16.98 -6.99 7.78
N ALA A 148 -16.85 -6.83 9.10
CA ALA A 148 -17.58 -7.66 10.05
C ALA A 148 -19.10 -7.44 9.96
N ASP A 149 -19.53 -6.18 9.88
CA ASP A 149 -20.94 -5.80 9.81
C ASP A 149 -21.58 -6.31 8.53
N VAL A 150 -20.87 -6.18 7.40
CA VAL A 150 -21.31 -6.67 6.09
C VAL A 150 -21.44 -8.19 6.10
N ILE A 151 -20.42 -8.92 6.55
CA ILE A 151 -20.44 -10.38 6.61
C ILE A 151 -21.59 -10.87 7.49
N GLU A 152 -21.78 -10.26 8.66
CA GLU A 152 -22.86 -10.65 9.59
C GLU A 152 -24.23 -10.39 8.99
N ALA A 153 -24.44 -9.24 8.35
CA ALA A 153 -25.70 -8.91 7.70
C ALA A 153 -26.04 -9.87 6.55
N LEU A 154 -25.07 -10.17 5.68
CA LEU A 154 -25.26 -11.10 4.58
C LEU A 154 -25.53 -12.53 5.09
N ARG A 155 -24.81 -12.97 6.14
CA ARG A 155 -25.04 -14.28 6.76
C ARG A 155 -26.42 -14.41 7.37
N ARG A 156 -26.92 -13.38 8.03
CA ARG A 156 -28.30 -13.37 8.62
C ARG A 156 -29.39 -13.53 7.55
N GLN A 157 -29.08 -13.14 6.34
CA GLN A 157 -29.97 -13.23 5.19
C GLN A 157 -29.68 -14.42 4.25
N ASP A 158 -28.84 -15.36 4.70
CA ASP A 158 -28.46 -16.55 3.94
C ASP A 158 -27.92 -16.22 2.54
N ILE A 159 -27.17 -15.11 2.44
CA ILE A 159 -26.51 -14.68 1.19
C ILE A 159 -25.11 -15.31 1.14
N GLN A 160 -24.86 -16.03 0.05
CA GLN A 160 -23.59 -16.70 -0.15
C GLN A 160 -22.54 -15.72 -0.67
N ILE A 161 -21.38 -15.64 -0.02
CA ILE A 161 -20.20 -14.95 -0.52
C ILE A 161 -19.30 -15.97 -1.23
N LEU A 162 -19.06 -15.77 -2.52
CA LEU A 162 -18.20 -16.63 -3.33
C LEU A 162 -16.73 -16.28 -3.15
N ASP A 163 -16.43 -14.98 -3.09
CA ASP A 163 -15.09 -14.44 -2.86
C ASP A 163 -15.17 -13.08 -2.16
N MET A 164 -14.08 -12.67 -1.52
CA MET A 164 -14.00 -11.43 -0.78
C MET A 164 -12.58 -10.87 -0.82
N TYR A 165 -12.47 -9.56 -1.07
CA TYR A 165 -11.22 -8.85 -1.10
C TYR A 165 -11.33 -7.51 -0.36
N ILE A 166 -10.32 -7.19 0.45
CA ILE A 166 -10.22 -5.89 1.14
C ILE A 166 -9.02 -5.16 0.56
N ASP A 167 -9.26 -4.02 -0.06
CA ASP A 167 -8.19 -3.14 -0.52
C ASP A 167 -7.59 -2.42 0.69
N LYS A 168 -6.28 -2.55 0.84
CA LYS A 168 -5.54 -1.88 1.92
C LYS A 168 -5.13 -0.47 1.56
N GLY A 169 -5.41 -0.03 0.32
CA GLY A 169 -4.86 1.17 -0.26
C GLY A 169 -3.39 0.98 -0.68
N ARG A 170 -2.86 1.96 -1.39
CA ARG A 170 -1.49 1.94 -1.91
C ARG A 170 -0.81 3.28 -1.68
N LEU A 171 0.47 3.23 -1.36
CA LEU A 171 1.26 4.44 -1.18
C LEU A 171 1.40 5.24 -2.49
N GLU A 172 1.37 4.55 -3.65
CA GLU A 172 1.35 5.19 -4.97
C GLU A 172 0.13 6.09 -5.16
N GLU A 173 -1.06 5.64 -4.76
CA GLU A 173 -2.29 6.43 -4.87
C GLU A 173 -2.18 7.71 -4.03
N VAL A 174 -1.69 7.57 -2.81
CA VAL A 174 -1.44 8.70 -1.91
C VAL A 174 -0.41 9.65 -2.51
N PHE A 175 0.71 9.12 -3.01
CA PHE A 175 1.75 9.92 -3.64
C PHE A 175 1.17 10.75 -4.80
N TYR A 176 0.47 10.13 -5.74
CA TYR A 176 -0.16 10.84 -6.86
C TYR A 176 -1.19 11.87 -6.38
N ALA A 177 -2.05 11.52 -5.44
CA ALA A 177 -3.07 12.43 -4.91
C ALA A 177 -2.48 13.69 -4.27
N PHE A 178 -1.26 13.60 -3.71
CA PHE A 178 -0.62 14.71 -2.99
C PHE A 178 0.47 15.45 -3.80
N THR A 179 0.91 14.91 -4.95
CA THR A 179 1.94 15.52 -5.82
C THR A 179 1.44 15.87 -7.21
N SER A 180 0.15 15.60 -7.53
CA SER A 180 -0.44 15.96 -8.83
C SER A 180 -0.49 17.46 -9.03
N PRO A 181 -0.22 17.96 -10.27
CA PRO A 181 -0.18 19.38 -10.59
C PRO A 181 -1.52 20.11 -10.43
N ASP A 182 -2.65 19.40 -10.46
CA ASP A 182 -4.01 19.96 -10.41
C ASP A 182 -4.48 20.28 -8.97
N ARG A 183 -3.64 20.11 -7.96
CA ARG A 183 -3.95 20.57 -6.60
C ARG A 183 -3.59 22.04 -6.46
N GLU A 184 -4.54 22.92 -6.62
CA GLU A 184 -4.49 24.27 -6.04
C GLU A 184 -4.45 24.15 -4.51
N LEU A 185 -3.36 24.64 -3.91
CA LEU A 185 -3.16 24.74 -2.46
C LEU A 185 -3.99 25.88 -1.87
#